data_4d6a382aa55bedea3a3ab60361a8eb13
#
_entry.id   4d6a382aa55bedea3a3ab60361a8eb13
#
_cell.length_a   1.000
_cell.length_b   1.000
_cell.length_c   1.000
_cell.angle_alpha   90.00
_cell.angle_beta   90.00
_cell.angle_gamma   90.00
#
_symmetry.space_group_name_H-M   'P 1'
#
loop_
_entity.id
_entity.type
_entity.pdbx_description
1 polymer ?
#
loop_
_entity_poly.entity_id
_entity_poly.type
_entity_poly.pdbx_seq_one_letter_code
_entity_poly.pdbx_strand_id
1 'polypeptide(L)'
;KKQLLDADGNPVTAETEFVPDDTYGTVDVTFTFDGSLLKDNTPVVAFESLSYKDKEIASHSDIEDEDQTVTMHTSEIGTTATDKLDGDKTVIADAESTVTDKVEYDHVLTGKAYTMAGILMDAKTGLPVLTGEGAKKYTEDDLTKFTSGLMNVLGFQSNTYSIKVKDKDWGNGAAIVKNADGSYTYDASERTENEDGTWTVKTDTQTLTEQEDGTWKLTGLEGSGSGTADGGTSSVRNIEETYKADEVEVTDNGIDWSNAKKLPTASIDLAKVKAYAEENKDLLSCLVYKTAEFTPEKESGSIDMDYTFNSNDVIDRLSGETKNLVVFEVMFKGSIENASDETPVSIVASECDKDNEGQTVKLAPSTIGTTATDKSDGDHELMAGKDAVITDEVKYEGLIPGKEYTLHATLMDKKTGEPLKVADKGVTAELKFTPNSESGTVSINLGEFDATSLDGHTLVVFEELTKQSDIDGKTTDVTVAEHKDINDEGQSVTVTSTPAGSTYGKTGVDMTNIAIAIGILLIAAGCATAYGIKSRKTTKGDADESAEDNTEA
;
A
#
# COMPACT_ATOMS: atom_id res chain seq x y z
N LYS A 1 -8.13 2.26 -39.88
CA LYS A 1 -6.73 2.46 -40.26
C LYS A 1 -6.56 3.94 -40.61
N LYS A 2 -5.65 4.66 -39.92
CA LYS A 2 -5.38 6.09 -40.11
C LYS A 2 -3.89 6.28 -40.29
N GLN A 3 -3.51 7.32 -41.03
CA GLN A 3 -2.13 7.75 -41.12
C GLN A 3 -1.64 8.22 -39.73
N LEU A 4 -0.41 7.84 -39.36
CA LEU A 4 0.24 8.33 -38.15
C LEU A 4 0.57 9.82 -38.35
N LEU A 5 0.17 10.64 -37.39
CA LEU A 5 0.45 12.08 -37.37
C LEU A 5 1.42 12.40 -36.20
N ASP A 6 2.24 13.40 -36.38
CA ASP A 6 3.03 13.99 -35.32
C ASP A 6 2.20 14.88 -34.37
N ALA A 7 2.81 15.49 -33.38
CA ALA A 7 2.16 16.37 -32.42
C ALA A 7 1.54 17.62 -33.05
N ASP A 8 2.04 18.06 -34.21
CA ASP A 8 1.54 19.22 -34.96
C ASP A 8 0.45 18.85 -35.97
N GLY A 9 0.12 17.55 -36.05
CA GLY A 9 -0.91 17.02 -36.97
C GLY A 9 -0.41 16.76 -38.39
N ASN A 10 0.91 16.76 -38.63
CA ASN A 10 1.49 16.41 -39.92
C ASN A 10 1.70 14.90 -40.03
N PRO A 11 1.65 14.33 -41.25
CA PRO A 11 2.01 12.94 -41.48
C PRO A 11 3.45 12.62 -41.06
N VAL A 12 3.64 11.52 -40.32
CA VAL A 12 4.98 10.99 -40.05
C VAL A 12 5.52 10.39 -41.33
N THR A 13 6.57 10.97 -41.88
CA THR A 13 7.24 10.54 -43.11
C THR A 13 8.75 10.54 -42.94
N ALA A 14 9.44 9.71 -43.72
CA ALA A 14 10.89 9.68 -43.80
C ALA A 14 11.33 9.53 -45.24
N GLU A 15 12.51 10.04 -45.60
CA GLU A 15 13.08 9.95 -46.93
C GLU A 15 14.60 9.68 -46.84
N THR A 16 15.10 8.79 -47.70
CA THR A 16 16.50 8.49 -47.83
C THR A 16 16.88 8.45 -49.29
N GLU A 17 17.86 9.31 -49.68
CA GLU A 17 18.44 9.26 -51.01
C GLU A 17 19.64 8.30 -51.02
N PHE A 18 19.74 7.46 -52.03
CA PHE A 18 20.83 6.52 -52.16
C PHE A 18 21.22 6.27 -53.62
N VAL A 19 22.44 5.82 -53.84
CA VAL A 19 22.95 5.34 -55.10
C VAL A 19 23.33 3.88 -54.93
N PRO A 20 22.62 2.96 -55.61
CA PRO A 20 22.93 1.55 -55.46
C PRO A 20 24.28 1.18 -56.07
N ASP A 21 25.06 0.38 -55.37
CA ASP A 21 26.35 -0.14 -55.82
C ASP A 21 26.18 -1.41 -56.69
N ASP A 22 25.07 -2.07 -56.56
CA ASP A 22 24.73 -3.32 -57.28
C ASP A 22 23.25 -3.31 -57.71
N THR A 23 22.83 -4.33 -58.46
CA THR A 23 21.47 -4.52 -58.92
C THR A 23 20.49 -4.95 -57.82
N TYR A 24 21.01 -5.32 -56.66
CA TYR A 24 20.23 -5.64 -55.44
C TYR A 24 20.98 -5.11 -54.21
N GLY A 25 20.24 -4.78 -53.18
CA GLY A 25 20.79 -4.26 -51.93
C GLY A 25 19.67 -3.87 -50.97
N THR A 26 20.07 -3.34 -49.81
CA THR A 26 19.19 -2.79 -48.77
C THR A 26 19.54 -1.36 -48.48
N VAL A 27 18.54 -0.57 -48.08
CA VAL A 27 18.68 0.80 -47.59
C VAL A 27 17.77 0.98 -46.39
N ASP A 28 18.28 1.64 -45.37
CA ASP A 28 17.52 1.93 -44.16
C ASP A 28 16.75 3.25 -44.31
N VAL A 29 15.46 3.21 -43.97
CA VAL A 29 14.61 4.41 -43.87
C VAL A 29 14.19 4.54 -42.41
N THR A 30 14.61 5.63 -41.75
CA THR A 30 14.36 5.83 -40.33
C THR A 30 13.22 6.79 -40.09
N PHE A 31 12.12 6.30 -39.52
CA PHE A 31 11.00 7.11 -39.06
C PHE A 31 11.23 7.56 -37.62
N THR A 32 11.04 8.86 -37.34
CA THR A 32 11.13 9.42 -35.98
C THR A 32 9.80 10.08 -35.64
N PHE A 33 9.20 9.68 -34.54
CA PHE A 33 7.93 10.23 -34.06
C PHE A 33 7.81 10.11 -32.55
N ASP A 34 6.89 10.84 -31.94
CA ASP A 34 6.57 10.75 -30.53
C ASP A 34 5.62 9.55 -30.28
N GLY A 35 6.17 8.46 -29.77
CA GLY A 35 5.40 7.24 -29.44
C GLY A 35 4.42 7.44 -28.28
N SER A 36 4.59 8.48 -27.44
CA SER A 36 3.69 8.78 -26.33
C SER A 36 2.28 9.19 -26.77
N LEU A 37 2.12 9.54 -28.04
CA LEU A 37 0.82 9.84 -28.66
C LEU A 37 0.01 8.57 -28.98
N LEU A 38 0.62 7.40 -28.89
CA LEU A 38 0.00 6.12 -29.21
C LEU A 38 -0.38 5.37 -27.94
N LYS A 39 -1.43 4.57 -28.05
CA LYS A 39 -1.82 3.65 -26.97
C LYS A 39 -0.89 2.44 -26.97
N ASP A 40 -0.76 1.82 -25.81
CA ASP A 40 -0.10 0.52 -25.70
C ASP A 40 -0.69 -0.49 -26.68
N ASN A 41 0.16 -1.41 -27.17
CA ASN A 41 -0.19 -2.41 -28.18
C ASN A 41 -0.72 -1.83 -29.50
N THR A 42 -0.33 -0.60 -29.87
CA THR A 42 -0.70 -0.03 -31.17
C THR A 42 0.26 -0.53 -32.26
N PRO A 43 -0.22 -1.30 -33.26
CA PRO A 43 0.60 -1.68 -34.40
C PRO A 43 0.77 -0.50 -35.37
N VAL A 44 2.01 -0.22 -35.73
CA VAL A 44 2.40 0.80 -36.72
C VAL A 44 3.06 0.10 -37.91
N VAL A 45 2.57 0.34 -39.11
CA VAL A 45 3.06 -0.29 -40.34
C VAL A 45 3.73 0.76 -41.21
N ALA A 46 4.96 0.47 -41.65
CA ALA A 46 5.66 1.31 -42.60
C ALA A 46 5.21 1.02 -44.03
N PHE A 47 5.02 2.06 -44.84
CA PHE A 47 4.78 1.96 -46.27
C PHE A 47 5.89 2.71 -46.99
N GLU A 48 6.51 2.04 -47.97
CA GLU A 48 7.61 2.59 -48.75
C GLU A 48 7.27 2.73 -50.23
N SER A 49 7.82 3.77 -50.83
CA SER A 49 7.84 3.94 -52.25
C SER A 49 9.25 4.30 -52.72
N LEU A 50 9.69 3.67 -53.82
CA LEU A 50 10.96 3.95 -54.47
C LEU A 50 10.73 4.79 -55.71
N SER A 51 11.41 5.94 -55.82
CA SER A 51 11.32 6.82 -56.96
C SER A 51 12.66 7.01 -57.64
N TYR A 52 12.63 7.13 -58.95
CA TYR A 52 13.78 7.51 -59.79
C TYR A 52 13.38 8.64 -60.73
N LYS A 53 14.09 9.79 -60.64
CA LYS A 53 13.78 11.01 -61.39
C LYS A 53 12.31 11.43 -61.29
N ASP A 54 11.84 11.59 -60.05
CA ASP A 54 10.49 11.98 -59.69
C ASP A 54 9.36 11.02 -60.18
N LYS A 55 9.73 9.82 -60.54
CA LYS A 55 8.76 8.79 -60.95
C LYS A 55 8.84 7.60 -60.02
N GLU A 56 7.73 7.24 -59.42
CA GLU A 56 7.62 5.99 -58.67
C GLU A 56 7.90 4.78 -59.57
N ILE A 57 8.80 3.91 -59.12
CA ILE A 57 9.18 2.70 -59.86
C ILE A 57 8.85 1.43 -59.11
N ALA A 58 8.67 1.50 -57.77
CA ALA A 58 8.22 0.42 -56.93
C ALA A 58 7.55 0.96 -55.67
N SER A 59 6.64 0.22 -55.06
CA SER A 59 6.08 0.51 -53.75
C SER A 59 5.76 -0.78 -52.99
N HIS A 60 5.84 -0.71 -51.67
CA HIS A 60 5.37 -1.72 -50.76
C HIS A 60 4.43 -1.04 -49.76
N SER A 61 3.13 -1.39 -49.79
CA SER A 61 2.05 -0.73 -49.06
C SER A 61 1.01 -1.73 -48.55
N ASP A 62 1.49 -2.90 -48.11
CA ASP A 62 0.62 -3.93 -47.51
C ASP A 62 0.45 -3.65 -46.00
N ILE A 63 -0.76 -3.29 -45.61
CA ILE A 63 -1.13 -2.97 -44.23
C ILE A 63 -1.22 -4.21 -43.33
N GLU A 64 -1.22 -5.41 -43.91
CA GLU A 64 -1.24 -6.68 -43.20
C GLU A 64 0.14 -7.35 -43.16
N ASP A 65 1.18 -6.67 -43.67
CA ASP A 65 2.54 -7.20 -43.68
C ASP A 65 3.14 -7.16 -42.27
N GLU A 66 3.37 -8.33 -41.69
CA GLU A 66 3.92 -8.51 -40.35
C GLU A 66 5.39 -8.06 -40.28
N ASP A 67 6.17 -8.23 -41.36
CA ASP A 67 7.57 -7.84 -41.41
C ASP A 67 7.76 -6.31 -41.46
N GLN A 68 6.73 -5.56 -41.86
CA GLN A 68 6.71 -4.08 -41.83
C GLN A 68 5.98 -3.51 -40.61
N THR A 69 5.48 -4.38 -39.72
CA THR A 69 4.70 -3.96 -38.56
C THR A 69 5.56 -3.94 -37.30
N VAL A 70 5.55 -2.81 -36.60
CA VAL A 70 6.14 -2.64 -35.28
C VAL A 70 5.02 -2.35 -34.28
N THR A 71 4.96 -3.12 -33.20
CA THR A 71 4.00 -2.86 -32.13
C THR A 71 4.62 -1.91 -31.11
N MET A 72 3.90 -0.83 -30.83
CA MET A 72 4.29 0.15 -29.81
C MET A 72 3.85 -0.34 -28.43
N HIS A 73 4.78 -0.36 -27.50
CA HIS A 73 4.51 -0.67 -26.10
C HIS A 73 4.79 0.55 -25.22
N THR A 74 3.99 0.72 -24.18
CA THR A 74 4.29 1.64 -23.10
C THR A 74 5.13 0.93 -22.04
N SER A 75 6.00 1.67 -21.36
CA SER A 75 6.74 1.10 -20.23
C SER A 75 5.78 0.71 -19.10
N GLU A 76 6.07 -0.41 -18.44
CA GLU A 76 5.28 -0.96 -17.35
C GLU A 76 6.17 -1.24 -16.14
N ILE A 77 5.58 -1.20 -14.94
CA ILE A 77 6.18 -1.71 -13.71
C ILE A 77 5.19 -2.61 -12.99
N GLY A 78 5.75 -3.65 -12.35
CA GLY A 78 5.05 -4.52 -11.41
C GLY A 78 5.90 -4.66 -10.17
N THR A 79 5.29 -4.71 -8.98
CA THR A 79 6.04 -4.60 -7.73
C THR A 79 5.63 -5.66 -6.72
N THR A 80 6.56 -6.01 -5.82
CA THR A 80 6.33 -6.98 -4.75
C THR A 80 7.09 -6.56 -3.50
N ALA A 81 6.37 -6.05 -2.51
CA ALA A 81 6.92 -5.66 -1.22
C ALA A 81 7.00 -6.83 -0.25
N THR A 82 8.09 -6.94 0.51
CA THR A 82 8.33 -7.97 1.54
C THR A 82 9.10 -7.39 2.72
N ASP A 83 9.07 -8.07 3.86
CA ASP A 83 10.05 -7.83 4.92
C ASP A 83 11.45 -8.19 4.41
N LYS A 84 12.40 -7.30 4.60
CA LYS A 84 13.81 -7.57 4.25
C LYS A 84 14.43 -8.66 5.09
N LEU A 85 13.92 -8.87 6.30
CA LEU A 85 14.54 -9.79 7.27
C LEU A 85 14.48 -11.25 6.79
N ASP A 86 13.31 -11.67 6.28
CA ASP A 86 13.05 -13.07 5.91
C ASP A 86 12.30 -13.26 4.59
N GLY A 87 11.83 -12.17 3.97
CA GLY A 87 11.17 -12.17 2.68
C GLY A 87 9.68 -12.47 2.74
N ASP A 88 9.07 -12.51 3.91
CA ASP A 88 7.64 -12.69 4.05
C ASP A 88 6.86 -11.36 3.97
N LYS A 89 5.57 -11.36 4.33
CA LYS A 89 4.70 -10.19 4.28
C LYS A 89 4.47 -9.52 5.64
N THR A 90 5.18 -9.95 6.68
CA THR A 90 5.01 -9.42 8.04
C THR A 90 6.28 -8.72 8.52
N VAL A 91 6.24 -7.41 8.59
CA VAL A 91 7.33 -6.58 9.12
C VAL A 91 7.17 -6.45 10.63
N ILE A 92 8.17 -6.89 11.37
CA ILE A 92 8.19 -6.75 12.84
C ILE A 92 8.56 -5.31 13.21
N ALA A 93 7.77 -4.71 14.10
CA ALA A 93 7.98 -3.33 14.53
C ALA A 93 9.29 -3.17 15.32
N ASP A 94 10.21 -2.38 14.78
CA ASP A 94 11.50 -2.06 15.38
C ASP A 94 11.92 -0.61 15.11
N ALA A 95 13.02 -0.17 15.73
CA ALA A 95 13.66 1.10 15.43
C ALA A 95 14.22 1.18 13.99
N GLU A 96 14.52 0.04 13.39
CA GLU A 96 15.06 -0.09 12.02
C GLU A 96 14.36 -1.22 11.26
N SER A 97 13.05 -1.09 11.03
CA SER A 97 12.32 -2.00 10.15
C SER A 97 12.60 -1.65 8.69
N THR A 98 12.72 -2.65 7.83
CA THR A 98 12.97 -2.42 6.40
C THR A 98 12.01 -3.23 5.54
N VAL A 99 11.26 -2.53 4.70
CA VAL A 99 10.48 -3.11 3.60
C VAL A 99 11.36 -3.09 2.35
N THR A 100 11.54 -4.25 1.73
CA THR A 100 12.15 -4.34 0.39
C THR A 100 11.03 -4.48 -0.63
N ASP A 101 10.96 -3.57 -1.57
CA ASP A 101 10.10 -3.69 -2.72
C ASP A 101 10.91 -4.04 -3.96
N LYS A 102 10.60 -5.19 -4.56
CA LYS A 102 11.17 -5.61 -5.83
C LYS A 102 10.30 -5.05 -6.95
N VAL A 103 10.84 -4.07 -7.67
CA VAL A 103 10.18 -3.45 -8.83
C VAL A 103 10.67 -4.12 -10.11
N GLU A 104 9.81 -4.82 -10.79
CA GLU A 104 10.03 -5.37 -12.12
C GLU A 104 9.58 -4.33 -13.16
N TYR A 105 10.39 -4.09 -14.18
CA TYR A 105 10.08 -3.16 -15.26
C TYR A 105 10.14 -3.87 -16.62
N ASP A 106 9.30 -3.42 -17.55
CA ASP A 106 9.27 -3.91 -18.92
C ASP A 106 9.06 -2.77 -19.94
N HIS A 107 9.41 -3.04 -21.20
CA HIS A 107 9.31 -2.11 -22.33
C HIS A 107 10.05 -0.78 -22.10
N VAL A 108 11.24 -0.84 -21.51
CA VAL A 108 12.11 0.34 -21.34
C VAL A 108 13.17 0.43 -22.44
N LEU A 109 13.60 1.65 -22.75
CA LEU A 109 14.65 1.89 -23.74
C LEU A 109 16.03 1.61 -23.15
N THR A 110 16.76 0.67 -23.73
CA THR A 110 18.11 0.32 -23.29
C THR A 110 19.09 1.48 -23.45
N GLY A 111 20.02 1.62 -22.50
CA GLY A 111 21.04 2.68 -22.51
C GLY A 111 20.52 4.09 -22.24
N LYS A 112 19.24 4.24 -21.86
CA LYS A 112 18.68 5.50 -21.38
C LYS A 112 18.61 5.51 -19.87
N ALA A 113 18.79 6.69 -19.26
CA ALA A 113 18.65 6.84 -17.81
C ALA A 113 17.16 6.81 -17.41
N TYR A 114 16.88 6.16 -16.31
CA TYR A 114 15.58 6.13 -15.62
C TYR A 114 15.79 6.40 -14.15
N THR A 115 14.78 6.93 -13.49
CA THR A 115 14.70 7.02 -12.04
C THR A 115 13.45 6.31 -11.55
N MET A 116 13.62 5.36 -10.64
CA MET A 116 12.52 4.79 -9.86
C MET A 116 12.39 5.60 -8.58
N ALA A 117 11.20 6.05 -8.26
CA ALA A 117 10.90 6.73 -7.01
C ALA A 117 9.72 6.01 -6.34
N GLY A 118 9.88 5.68 -5.06
CA GLY A 118 8.82 5.04 -4.31
C GLY A 118 8.66 5.65 -2.92
N ILE A 119 7.45 5.53 -2.38
CA ILE A 119 7.05 6.06 -1.09
C ILE A 119 6.19 5.04 -0.35
N LEU A 120 6.48 4.89 0.95
CA LEU A 120 5.71 4.01 1.82
C LEU A 120 4.43 4.71 2.31
N MET A 121 3.29 4.05 2.14
CA MET A 121 1.95 4.58 2.43
C MET A 121 1.22 3.68 3.42
N ASP A 122 0.32 4.24 4.20
CA ASP A 122 -0.69 3.49 4.98
C ASP A 122 -1.79 3.00 4.01
N ALA A 123 -1.93 1.68 3.85
CA ALA A 123 -2.86 1.10 2.88
C ALA A 123 -4.34 1.42 3.19
N LYS A 124 -4.68 1.68 4.45
CA LYS A 124 -6.06 2.01 4.85
C LYS A 124 -6.45 3.41 4.40
N THR A 125 -5.56 4.38 4.60
CA THR A 125 -5.82 5.80 4.32
C THR A 125 -5.29 6.24 2.96
N GLY A 126 -4.29 5.55 2.42
CA GLY A 126 -3.53 5.99 1.24
C GLY A 126 -2.68 7.23 1.52
N LEU A 127 -2.35 7.51 2.78
CA LEU A 127 -1.51 8.64 3.18
C LEU A 127 -0.07 8.18 3.44
N PRO A 128 0.93 9.04 3.22
CA PRO A 128 2.33 8.68 3.39
C PRO A 128 2.68 8.37 4.85
N VAL A 129 3.56 7.41 5.04
CA VAL A 129 4.14 7.07 6.33
C VAL A 129 5.20 8.10 6.70
N LEU A 130 5.09 8.64 7.91
CA LEU A 130 6.05 9.57 8.48
C LEU A 130 6.78 8.96 9.67
N THR A 131 8.06 9.28 9.81
CA THR A 131 8.89 8.88 10.95
C THR A 131 9.74 10.03 11.47
N GLY A 132 10.27 9.85 12.69
CA GLY A 132 11.10 10.85 13.38
C GLY A 132 10.30 11.87 14.19
N GLU A 133 10.99 12.62 15.03
CA GLU A 133 10.38 13.60 15.94
C GLU A 133 9.55 14.67 15.22
N GLY A 134 9.96 15.05 14.00
CA GLY A 134 9.24 16.01 13.16
C GLY A 134 7.88 15.53 12.68
N ALA A 135 7.66 14.21 12.63
CA ALA A 135 6.43 13.59 12.13
C ALA A 135 5.21 13.92 13.00
N LYS A 136 5.40 13.98 14.32
CA LYS A 136 4.33 14.14 15.34
C LYS A 136 3.52 15.43 15.22
N LYS A 137 4.01 16.43 14.49
CA LYS A 137 3.32 17.71 14.30
C LYS A 137 2.28 17.69 13.16
N TYR A 138 2.33 16.68 12.29
CA TYR A 138 1.45 16.59 11.11
C TYR A 138 0.21 15.75 11.42
N THR A 139 -0.94 16.26 11.00
CA THR A 139 -2.24 15.59 11.09
C THR A 139 -2.58 14.84 9.79
N GLU A 140 -3.59 13.98 9.80
CA GLU A 140 -4.11 13.35 8.58
C GLU A 140 -4.56 14.39 7.54
N ASP A 141 -5.12 15.53 7.98
CA ASP A 141 -5.51 16.63 7.09
C ASP A 141 -4.29 17.27 6.40
N ASP A 142 -3.18 17.45 7.12
CA ASP A 142 -1.92 17.94 6.53
C ASP A 142 -1.37 16.96 5.50
N LEU A 143 -1.41 15.66 5.80
CA LEU A 143 -0.97 14.60 4.87
C LEU A 143 -1.89 14.49 3.65
N THR A 144 -3.19 14.62 3.82
CA THR A 144 -4.15 14.65 2.70
C THR A 144 -3.86 15.81 1.77
N LYS A 145 -3.64 17.01 2.30
CA LYS A 145 -3.28 18.20 1.52
C LYS A 145 -1.95 18.02 0.79
N PHE A 146 -0.95 17.49 1.50
CA PHE A 146 0.35 17.19 0.91
C PHE A 146 0.23 16.19 -0.24
N THR A 147 -0.44 15.06 -0.02
CA THR A 147 -0.57 14.00 -1.04
C THR A 147 -1.32 14.51 -2.27
N SER A 148 -2.43 15.23 -2.06
CA SER A 148 -3.19 15.84 -3.16
C SER A 148 -2.36 16.86 -3.94
N GLY A 149 -1.60 17.69 -3.24
CA GLY A 149 -0.71 18.68 -3.88
C GLY A 149 0.42 18.00 -4.66
N LEU A 150 1.04 16.95 -4.12
CA LEU A 150 2.07 16.18 -4.82
C LEU A 150 1.53 15.56 -6.12
N MET A 151 0.37 14.91 -6.06
CA MET A 151 -0.26 14.32 -7.24
C MET A 151 -0.60 15.39 -8.30
N ASN A 152 -1.07 16.55 -7.86
CA ASN A 152 -1.37 17.65 -8.78
C ASN A 152 -0.12 18.20 -9.49
N VAL A 153 1.01 18.38 -8.79
CA VAL A 153 2.26 18.85 -9.43
C VAL A 153 2.87 17.79 -10.34
N LEU A 154 2.57 16.51 -10.13
CA LEU A 154 2.92 15.42 -11.02
C LEU A 154 1.97 15.29 -12.24
N GLY A 155 0.97 16.18 -12.35
CA GLY A 155 0.03 16.21 -13.48
C GLY A 155 -1.18 15.31 -13.31
N PHE A 156 -1.42 14.79 -12.11
CA PHE A 156 -2.56 13.96 -11.79
C PHE A 156 -3.55 14.70 -10.89
N GLN A 157 -4.82 14.75 -11.31
CA GLN A 157 -5.87 15.28 -10.45
C GLN A 157 -6.42 14.17 -9.56
N SER A 158 -6.15 14.25 -8.28
CA SER A 158 -6.47 13.20 -7.31
C SER A 158 -7.75 13.45 -6.51
N ASN A 159 -8.15 14.71 -6.30
CA ASN A 159 -9.29 15.04 -5.45
C ASN A 159 -10.61 15.01 -6.21
N THR A 160 -11.63 14.44 -5.55
CA THR A 160 -13.02 14.59 -5.99
C THR A 160 -13.72 15.69 -5.23
N TYR A 161 -14.66 16.33 -5.91
CA TYR A 161 -15.42 17.44 -5.36
C TYR A 161 -16.92 17.17 -5.50
N SER A 162 -17.67 17.53 -4.47
CA SER A 162 -19.12 17.62 -4.53
C SER A 162 -19.50 19.08 -4.44
N ILE A 163 -20.24 19.57 -5.43
CA ILE A 163 -20.66 20.97 -5.46
C ILE A 163 -22.18 21.02 -5.54
N LYS A 164 -22.78 21.80 -4.64
CA LYS A 164 -24.20 22.13 -4.71
C LYS A 164 -24.38 23.58 -5.12
N VAL A 165 -25.31 23.81 -6.03
CA VAL A 165 -25.76 25.12 -6.43
C VAL A 165 -27.25 25.22 -6.16
N LYS A 166 -27.67 26.13 -5.28
CA LYS A 166 -29.08 26.26 -4.82
C LYS A 166 -29.66 24.92 -4.32
N ASP A 167 -28.92 24.23 -3.44
CA ASP A 167 -29.28 22.93 -2.86
C ASP A 167 -29.41 21.76 -3.88
N LYS A 168 -28.95 21.94 -5.10
CA LYS A 168 -28.91 20.88 -6.13
C LYS A 168 -27.50 20.50 -6.46
N ASP A 169 -27.25 19.20 -6.60
CA ASP A 169 -25.97 18.72 -7.05
C ASP A 169 -25.63 19.27 -8.44
N TRP A 170 -24.48 19.93 -8.54
CA TRP A 170 -23.94 20.44 -9.78
C TRP A 170 -23.05 19.38 -10.43
N GLY A 171 -23.02 19.32 -11.76
CA GLY A 171 -22.24 18.32 -12.49
C GLY A 171 -22.97 17.01 -12.78
N ASN A 172 -24.20 16.80 -12.27
CA ASN A 172 -25.05 15.64 -12.57
C ASN A 172 -24.35 14.28 -12.47
N GLY A 173 -23.40 14.13 -11.53
CA GLY A 173 -22.62 12.90 -11.31
C GLY A 173 -21.37 12.77 -12.20
N ALA A 174 -21.08 13.75 -13.05
CA ALA A 174 -19.78 13.83 -13.72
C ALA A 174 -18.66 14.19 -12.74
N ALA A 175 -17.44 13.77 -13.05
CA ALA A 175 -16.27 14.12 -12.25
C ALA A 175 -16.04 15.65 -12.33
N ILE A 176 -15.92 16.29 -11.16
CA ILE A 176 -15.65 17.73 -11.05
C ILE A 176 -14.14 17.93 -10.90
N VAL A 177 -13.56 18.73 -11.78
CA VAL A 177 -12.14 19.05 -11.85
C VAL A 177 -11.90 20.44 -11.26
N LYS A 178 -10.98 20.59 -10.30
CA LYS A 178 -10.50 21.88 -9.82
C LYS A 178 -9.35 22.34 -10.71
N ASN A 179 -9.50 23.49 -11.34
CA ASN A 179 -8.48 24.07 -12.21
C ASN A 179 -7.40 24.83 -11.42
N ALA A 180 -6.27 25.09 -12.06
CA ALA A 180 -5.15 25.82 -11.44
C ALA A 180 -5.50 27.26 -11.02
N ASP A 181 -6.52 27.88 -11.64
CA ASP A 181 -7.06 29.20 -11.28
C ASP A 181 -8.08 29.16 -10.13
N GLY A 182 -8.31 27.97 -9.55
CA GLY A 182 -9.28 27.76 -8.47
C GLY A 182 -10.71 27.54 -8.93
N SER A 183 -11.02 27.66 -10.22
CA SER A 183 -12.34 27.33 -10.76
C SER A 183 -12.58 25.81 -10.78
N TYR A 184 -13.85 25.43 -10.92
CA TYR A 184 -14.27 24.03 -11.02
C TYR A 184 -14.95 23.80 -12.36
N THR A 185 -14.57 22.71 -13.04
CA THR A 185 -15.22 22.29 -14.29
C THR A 185 -15.72 20.86 -14.20
N TYR A 186 -16.76 20.57 -14.96
CA TYR A 186 -17.12 19.21 -15.30
C TYR A 186 -17.42 19.10 -16.78
N ASP A 187 -17.29 17.91 -17.34
CA ASP A 187 -17.69 17.56 -18.69
C ASP A 187 -18.51 16.27 -18.64
N ALA A 188 -19.83 16.44 -18.83
CA ALA A 188 -20.79 15.34 -18.96
C ALA A 188 -21.23 15.18 -20.43
N SER A 189 -20.39 15.64 -21.37
CA SER A 189 -20.64 15.46 -22.79
C SER A 189 -20.52 13.99 -23.18
N GLU A 190 -21.45 13.52 -23.97
CA GLU A 190 -21.54 12.11 -24.34
C GLU A 190 -21.85 11.98 -25.83
N ARG A 191 -21.18 11.04 -26.51
CA ARG A 191 -21.48 10.66 -27.87
C ARG A 191 -21.80 9.18 -27.93
N THR A 192 -22.99 8.85 -28.37
CA THR A 192 -23.45 7.48 -28.56
C THR A 192 -23.60 7.19 -30.06
N GLU A 193 -22.99 6.12 -30.52
CA GLU A 193 -23.20 5.57 -31.87
C GLU A 193 -24.15 4.37 -31.76
N ASN A 194 -25.25 4.41 -32.49
CA ASN A 194 -26.27 3.38 -32.46
C ASN A 194 -26.00 2.29 -33.50
N GLU A 195 -26.53 1.10 -33.27
CA GLU A 195 -26.37 -0.05 -34.18
C GLU A 195 -26.88 0.19 -35.62
N ASP A 196 -27.78 1.15 -35.78
CA ASP A 196 -28.34 1.55 -37.06
C ASP A 196 -27.50 2.58 -37.85
N GLY A 197 -26.31 2.92 -37.33
CA GLY A 197 -25.41 3.91 -37.91
C GLY A 197 -25.79 5.38 -37.63
N THR A 198 -26.78 5.60 -36.78
CA THR A 198 -27.09 6.94 -36.26
C THR A 198 -26.20 7.26 -35.07
N TRP A 199 -26.06 8.55 -34.74
CA TRP A 199 -25.37 9.00 -33.53
C TRP A 199 -26.19 10.05 -32.79
N THR A 200 -25.97 10.09 -31.47
CA THR A 200 -26.46 11.16 -30.60
C THR A 200 -25.29 11.79 -29.86
N VAL A 201 -25.34 13.09 -29.65
CA VAL A 201 -24.37 13.85 -28.85
C VAL A 201 -25.13 14.65 -27.81
N LYS A 202 -24.70 14.54 -26.57
CA LYS A 202 -25.02 15.45 -25.49
C LYS A 202 -23.80 16.32 -25.24
N THR A 203 -23.94 17.64 -25.23
CA THR A 203 -22.89 18.57 -24.81
C THR A 203 -23.30 19.17 -23.48
N ASP A 204 -22.47 18.97 -22.45
CA ASP A 204 -22.73 19.51 -21.11
C ASP A 204 -21.39 19.73 -20.43
N THR A 205 -20.73 20.83 -20.77
CA THR A 205 -19.44 21.24 -20.18
C THR A 205 -19.63 22.58 -19.50
N GLN A 206 -19.39 22.65 -18.21
CA GLN A 206 -19.60 23.87 -17.43
C GLN A 206 -18.41 24.17 -16.52
N THR A 207 -18.17 25.44 -16.26
CA THR A 207 -17.13 25.94 -15.33
C THR A 207 -17.75 26.91 -14.34
N LEU A 208 -17.47 26.69 -13.06
CA LEU A 208 -17.90 27.49 -11.93
C LEU A 208 -16.69 28.19 -11.31
N THR A 209 -16.69 29.52 -11.28
CA THR A 209 -15.56 30.35 -10.86
C THR A 209 -15.98 31.31 -9.75
N GLU A 210 -15.30 31.31 -8.63
CA GLU A 210 -15.47 32.31 -7.57
C GLU A 210 -14.87 33.62 -8.02
N GLN A 211 -15.61 34.71 -7.82
CA GLN A 211 -15.23 36.06 -8.21
C GLN A 211 -14.65 36.80 -7.00
N GLU A 212 -13.90 37.89 -7.26
CA GLU A 212 -13.31 38.72 -6.19
C GLU A 212 -14.32 39.32 -5.21
N ASP A 213 -15.58 39.51 -5.65
CA ASP A 213 -16.67 40.01 -4.81
C ASP A 213 -17.40 38.93 -4.01
N GLY A 214 -16.91 37.67 -4.05
CA GLY A 214 -17.47 36.52 -3.37
C GLY A 214 -18.68 35.91 -4.06
N THR A 215 -19.07 36.39 -5.25
CA THR A 215 -20.08 35.70 -6.06
C THR A 215 -19.47 34.58 -6.87
N TRP A 216 -20.29 33.66 -7.34
CA TRP A 216 -19.87 32.55 -8.21
C TRP A 216 -20.43 32.74 -9.62
N LYS A 217 -19.58 32.64 -10.62
CA LYS A 217 -19.97 32.74 -12.03
C LYS A 217 -19.91 31.35 -12.66
N LEU A 218 -21.05 30.90 -13.20
CA LEU A 218 -21.17 29.69 -14.00
C LEU A 218 -21.15 30.04 -15.48
N THR A 219 -20.27 29.38 -16.23
CA THR A 219 -20.20 29.50 -17.70
C THR A 219 -20.12 28.11 -18.31
N GLY A 220 -20.56 27.93 -19.55
CA GLY A 220 -20.44 26.65 -20.22
C GLY A 220 -21.29 26.49 -21.46
N LEU A 221 -21.33 25.26 -21.92
CA LEU A 221 -22.09 24.81 -23.08
C LEU A 221 -23.05 23.69 -22.68
N GLU A 222 -24.29 23.79 -23.09
CA GLU A 222 -25.30 22.74 -22.93
C GLU A 222 -26.04 22.53 -24.24
N GLY A 223 -26.27 21.28 -24.61
CA GLY A 223 -27.02 21.00 -25.82
C GLY A 223 -27.11 19.56 -26.19
N SER A 224 -27.76 19.28 -27.27
CA SER A 224 -27.86 17.93 -27.84
C SER A 224 -27.87 17.97 -29.36
N GLY A 225 -27.46 16.86 -29.96
CA GLY A 225 -27.46 16.67 -31.39
C GLY A 225 -27.71 15.21 -31.77
N SER A 226 -28.16 15.02 -32.98
CA SER A 226 -28.29 13.67 -33.57
C SER A 226 -28.06 13.71 -35.06
N GLY A 227 -27.63 12.61 -35.64
CA GLY A 227 -27.39 12.53 -37.08
C GLY A 227 -27.05 11.15 -37.58
N THR A 228 -26.73 11.10 -38.85
CA THR A 228 -26.25 9.91 -39.59
C THR A 228 -24.91 10.25 -40.24
N ALA A 229 -24.31 9.30 -40.93
CA ALA A 229 -23.06 9.51 -41.68
C ALA A 229 -23.16 10.65 -42.71
N ASP A 230 -24.37 10.91 -43.24
CA ASP A 230 -24.64 11.91 -44.27
C ASP A 230 -24.96 13.29 -43.71
N GLY A 231 -25.09 13.46 -42.40
CA GLY A 231 -25.35 14.73 -41.76
C GLY A 231 -26.15 14.62 -40.45
N GLY A 232 -26.19 15.72 -39.71
CA GLY A 232 -26.88 15.78 -38.43
C GLY A 232 -27.24 17.21 -38.04
N THR A 233 -28.04 17.35 -37.01
CA THR A 233 -28.40 18.64 -36.39
C THR A 233 -27.94 18.65 -34.94
N SER A 234 -27.39 19.78 -34.51
CA SER A 234 -27.09 20.04 -33.11
C SER A 234 -27.63 21.41 -32.67
N SER A 235 -28.04 21.48 -31.43
CA SER A 235 -28.43 22.72 -30.79
C SER A 235 -27.64 22.84 -29.49
N VAL A 236 -26.70 23.78 -29.46
CA VAL A 236 -25.87 24.09 -28.31
C VAL A 236 -26.11 25.52 -27.89
N ARG A 237 -26.30 25.76 -26.60
CA ARG A 237 -26.45 27.09 -26.02
C ARG A 237 -25.32 27.38 -25.04
N ASN A 238 -24.95 28.65 -24.95
CA ASN A 238 -24.09 29.12 -23.87
C ASN A 238 -24.90 29.23 -22.58
N ILE A 239 -24.29 28.83 -21.48
CA ILE A 239 -24.78 29.08 -20.13
C ILE A 239 -23.94 30.20 -19.54
N GLU A 240 -24.58 31.16 -18.92
CA GLU A 240 -23.95 32.23 -18.14
C GLU A 240 -24.90 32.60 -17.01
N GLU A 241 -24.56 32.24 -15.77
CA GLU A 241 -25.33 32.49 -14.57
C GLU A 241 -24.43 32.98 -13.43
N THR A 242 -25.00 33.76 -12.51
CA THR A 242 -24.28 34.25 -11.33
C THR A 242 -25.03 33.86 -10.07
N TYR A 243 -24.30 33.34 -9.07
CA TYR A 243 -24.82 32.91 -7.80
C TYR A 243 -24.18 33.69 -6.65
N LYS A 244 -24.89 33.85 -5.54
CA LYS A 244 -24.33 34.39 -4.32
C LYS A 244 -23.44 33.33 -3.60
N ALA A 245 -22.57 33.79 -2.72
CA ALA A 245 -21.71 32.90 -1.95
C ALA A 245 -22.49 31.83 -1.15
N ASP A 246 -23.63 32.19 -0.59
CA ASP A 246 -24.51 31.32 0.19
C ASP A 246 -25.37 30.37 -0.66
N GLU A 247 -25.35 30.51 -1.97
CA GLU A 247 -26.03 29.61 -2.92
C GLU A 247 -25.11 28.49 -3.46
N VAL A 248 -23.81 28.52 -3.15
CA VAL A 248 -22.83 27.55 -3.63
C VAL A 248 -22.12 26.90 -2.44
N GLU A 249 -22.19 25.59 -2.35
CA GLU A 249 -21.48 24.78 -1.36
C GLU A 249 -20.49 23.88 -2.09
N VAL A 250 -19.20 24.02 -1.78
CA VAL A 250 -18.12 23.19 -2.32
C VAL A 250 -17.59 22.30 -1.22
N THR A 251 -17.61 21.00 -1.43
CA THR A 251 -17.03 20.01 -0.53
C THR A 251 -15.88 19.31 -1.24
N ASP A 252 -14.70 19.34 -0.62
CA ASP A 252 -13.57 18.50 -1.02
C ASP A 252 -13.74 17.13 -0.37
N ASN A 253 -13.92 16.08 -1.16
CA ASN A 253 -14.12 14.71 -0.69
C ASN A 253 -12.79 13.98 -0.48
N GLY A 254 -11.67 14.62 -0.69
CA GLY A 254 -10.34 14.04 -0.63
C GLY A 254 -9.97 13.26 -1.89
N ILE A 255 -8.93 12.45 -1.78
CA ILE A 255 -8.32 11.74 -2.89
C ILE A 255 -9.23 10.61 -3.39
N ASP A 256 -9.49 10.58 -4.68
CA ASP A 256 -10.14 9.44 -5.36
C ASP A 256 -9.12 8.35 -5.69
N TRP A 257 -8.91 7.46 -4.74
CA TRP A 257 -7.98 6.34 -4.90
C TRP A 257 -8.39 5.35 -6.00
N SER A 258 -9.65 5.33 -6.44
CA SER A 258 -10.09 4.47 -7.53
C SER A 258 -9.51 4.90 -8.89
N ASN A 259 -9.25 6.21 -9.04
CA ASN A 259 -8.66 6.81 -10.22
C ASN A 259 -7.15 7.07 -10.07
N ALA A 260 -6.61 7.00 -8.87
CA ALA A 260 -5.21 7.29 -8.56
C ALA A 260 -4.26 6.10 -8.72
N LYS A 261 -4.76 4.94 -9.15
CA LYS A 261 -3.98 3.69 -9.27
C LYS A 261 -2.78 3.80 -10.20
N LYS A 262 -2.93 4.54 -11.29
CA LYS A 262 -1.84 4.82 -12.24
C LYS A 262 -1.81 6.30 -12.56
N LEU A 263 -0.66 6.92 -12.37
CA LEU A 263 -0.44 8.29 -12.82
C LEU A 263 -0.37 8.31 -14.35
N PRO A 264 -0.90 9.34 -15.01
CA PRO A 264 -0.78 9.48 -16.46
C PRO A 264 0.68 9.67 -16.84
N THR A 265 1.09 9.08 -17.96
CA THR A 265 2.39 9.40 -18.57
C THR A 265 2.39 10.86 -18.99
N ALA A 266 3.30 11.66 -18.46
CA ALA A 266 3.31 13.10 -18.69
C ALA A 266 4.72 13.69 -18.55
N SER A 267 4.96 14.77 -19.25
CA SER A 267 6.10 15.66 -18.98
C SER A 267 5.83 16.45 -17.72
N ILE A 268 6.84 16.54 -16.85
CA ILE A 268 6.72 17.18 -15.54
C ILE A 268 7.16 18.64 -15.64
N ASP A 269 6.38 19.53 -15.06
CA ASP A 269 6.79 20.92 -14.81
C ASP A 269 7.74 20.96 -13.60
N LEU A 270 9.05 20.89 -13.90
CA LEU A 270 10.10 20.86 -12.87
C LEU A 270 10.07 22.08 -11.95
N ALA A 271 9.67 23.24 -12.44
CA ALA A 271 9.61 24.45 -11.64
C ALA A 271 8.53 24.34 -10.57
N LYS A 272 7.37 23.79 -10.91
CA LYS A 272 6.28 23.52 -9.97
C LYS A 272 6.68 22.45 -8.94
N VAL A 273 7.29 21.35 -9.38
CA VAL A 273 7.73 20.29 -8.47
C VAL A 273 8.77 20.80 -7.46
N LYS A 274 9.77 21.57 -7.92
CA LYS A 274 10.80 22.16 -7.05
C LYS A 274 10.20 23.16 -6.06
N ALA A 275 9.27 24.01 -6.51
CA ALA A 275 8.58 24.97 -5.62
C ALA A 275 7.77 24.24 -4.55
N TYR A 276 7.05 23.19 -4.94
CA TYR A 276 6.27 22.36 -4.02
C TYR A 276 7.13 21.61 -3.00
N ALA A 277 8.28 21.08 -3.45
CA ALA A 277 9.23 20.40 -2.57
C ALA A 277 9.84 21.38 -1.55
N GLU A 278 10.20 22.60 -1.95
CA GLU A 278 10.73 23.62 -1.01
C GLU A 278 9.69 24.06 0.00
N GLU A 279 8.43 24.24 -0.41
CA GLU A 279 7.31 24.57 0.49
C GLU A 279 7.08 23.47 1.54
N ASN A 280 7.26 22.20 1.18
CA ASN A 280 6.99 21.04 2.01
C ASN A 280 8.25 20.34 2.56
N LYS A 281 9.40 20.98 2.53
CA LYS A 281 10.70 20.36 2.87
C LYS A 281 10.76 19.74 4.25
N ASP A 282 10.10 20.34 5.26
CA ASP A 282 10.06 19.82 6.61
C ASP A 282 9.25 18.51 6.70
N LEU A 283 8.16 18.40 5.94
CA LEU A 283 7.36 17.18 5.84
C LEU A 283 8.12 16.11 5.04
N LEU A 284 8.73 16.50 3.91
CA LEU A 284 9.56 15.60 3.10
C LEU A 284 10.68 14.96 3.91
N SER A 285 11.26 15.68 4.88
CA SER A 285 12.31 15.14 5.76
C SER A 285 11.82 14.03 6.71
N CYS A 286 10.51 13.89 6.89
CA CYS A 286 9.88 12.86 7.71
C CYS A 286 9.32 11.69 6.89
N LEU A 287 9.27 11.79 5.55
CA LEU A 287 8.72 10.75 4.69
C LEU A 287 9.62 9.52 4.62
N VAL A 288 8.99 8.36 4.53
CA VAL A 288 9.67 7.11 4.18
C VAL A 288 9.59 6.93 2.66
N TYR A 289 10.63 7.36 1.96
CA TYR A 289 10.71 7.28 0.50
C TYR A 289 12.10 6.87 0.03
N LYS A 290 12.18 6.42 -1.21
CA LYS A 290 13.44 6.04 -1.86
C LYS A 290 13.44 6.45 -3.32
N THR A 291 14.61 6.80 -3.85
CA THR A 291 14.86 6.95 -5.28
C THR A 291 16.05 6.11 -5.70
N ALA A 292 16.01 5.57 -6.90
CA ALA A 292 17.12 4.84 -7.51
C ALA A 292 17.22 5.19 -8.99
N GLU A 293 18.40 5.67 -9.41
CA GLU A 293 18.71 5.88 -10.82
C GLU A 293 19.32 4.61 -11.43
N PHE A 294 18.89 4.26 -12.63
CA PHE A 294 19.43 3.10 -13.35
C PHE A 294 19.43 3.32 -14.86
N THR A 295 20.26 2.55 -15.53
CA THR A 295 20.31 2.53 -16.99
C THR A 295 20.18 1.07 -17.43
N PRO A 296 19.02 0.68 -17.98
CA PRO A 296 18.74 -0.71 -18.32
C PRO A 296 19.62 -1.16 -19.49
N GLU A 297 20.19 -2.37 -19.37
CA GLU A 297 20.92 -3.04 -20.46
C GLU A 297 19.98 -3.88 -21.34
N LYS A 298 18.76 -4.16 -20.84
CA LYS A 298 17.70 -4.89 -21.51
C LYS A 298 16.38 -4.16 -21.35
N GLU A 299 15.42 -4.45 -22.22
CA GLU A 299 14.08 -3.85 -22.20
C GLU A 299 13.28 -4.21 -20.95
N SER A 300 13.65 -5.30 -20.28
CA SER A 300 13.05 -5.75 -19.03
C SER A 300 14.10 -6.11 -17.98
N GLY A 301 13.73 -5.96 -16.71
CA GLY A 301 14.58 -6.27 -15.56
C GLY A 301 13.91 -5.99 -14.24
N SER A 302 14.69 -5.89 -13.17
CA SER A 302 14.17 -5.52 -11.84
C SER A 302 15.21 -4.75 -11.04
N ILE A 303 14.72 -3.96 -10.08
CA ILE A 303 15.52 -3.29 -9.04
C ILE A 303 14.87 -3.52 -7.69
N ASP A 304 15.68 -3.59 -6.64
CA ASP A 304 15.20 -3.68 -5.26
C ASP A 304 15.28 -2.29 -4.61
N MET A 305 14.18 -1.88 -3.98
CA MET A 305 14.03 -0.61 -3.29
C MET A 305 13.84 -0.89 -1.79
N ASP A 306 14.82 -0.47 -0.97
CA ASP A 306 14.79 -0.67 0.49
C ASP A 306 14.26 0.58 1.19
N TYR A 307 13.16 0.43 1.94
CA TYR A 307 12.55 1.47 2.76
C TYR A 307 12.81 1.15 4.24
N THR A 308 13.83 1.80 4.82
CA THR A 308 14.18 1.63 6.24
C THR A 308 13.61 2.77 7.06
N PHE A 309 12.91 2.44 8.15
CA PHE A 309 12.24 3.43 8.98
C PHE A 309 12.09 2.95 10.44
N ASN A 310 11.90 3.90 11.35
CA ASN A 310 11.51 3.60 12.72
C ASN A 310 10.01 3.30 12.78
N SER A 311 9.64 2.04 12.75
CA SER A 311 8.24 1.65 12.74
C SER A 311 7.50 1.88 14.06
N ASN A 312 8.23 2.17 15.15
CA ASN A 312 7.63 2.57 16.43
C ASN A 312 6.99 3.97 16.37
N ASP A 313 7.34 4.76 15.36
CA ASP A 313 6.66 6.04 15.10
C ASP A 313 5.34 5.83 14.33
N VAL A 314 5.13 4.63 13.77
CA VAL A 314 4.01 4.29 12.87
C VAL A 314 2.90 3.53 13.59
N ILE A 315 3.26 2.63 14.52
CA ILE A 315 2.31 1.89 15.38
C ILE A 315 2.67 2.00 16.85
N ASP A 316 1.65 1.93 17.72
CA ASP A 316 1.86 1.72 19.15
C ASP A 316 2.09 0.22 19.40
N ARG A 317 3.33 -0.13 19.73
CA ARG A 317 3.74 -1.52 19.97
C ARG A 317 2.98 -2.21 21.10
N LEU A 318 2.55 -1.44 22.12
CA LEU A 318 1.88 -2.00 23.29
C LEU A 318 0.36 -2.15 23.09
N SER A 319 -0.21 -1.53 22.05
CA SER A 319 -1.63 -1.67 21.74
C SER A 319 -2.00 -3.02 21.12
N GLY A 320 -1.03 -3.75 20.57
CA GLY A 320 -1.26 -4.97 19.79
C GLY A 320 -1.89 -4.71 18.41
N GLU A 321 -2.07 -3.46 18.02
CA GLU A 321 -2.60 -3.10 16.70
C GLU A 321 -1.59 -3.37 15.60
N THR A 322 -2.10 -3.73 14.43
CA THR A 322 -1.30 -3.93 13.22
C THR A 322 -1.69 -2.91 12.16
N LYS A 323 -0.76 -2.56 11.26
CA LYS A 323 -1.03 -1.72 10.10
C LYS A 323 -0.62 -2.41 8.81
N ASN A 324 -1.41 -2.22 7.76
CA ASN A 324 -1.00 -2.58 6.41
C ASN A 324 -0.33 -1.36 5.78
N LEU A 325 0.88 -1.57 5.28
CA LEU A 325 1.66 -0.58 4.56
C LEU A 325 1.77 -1.02 3.11
N VAL A 326 1.67 -0.08 2.19
CA VAL A 326 1.76 -0.31 0.75
C VAL A 326 2.83 0.60 0.17
N VAL A 327 3.58 0.14 -0.81
CA VAL A 327 4.57 0.98 -1.49
C VAL A 327 3.96 1.50 -2.79
N PHE A 328 4.08 2.80 -3.06
CA PHE A 328 3.71 3.40 -4.33
C PHE A 328 4.96 3.73 -5.11
N GLU A 329 5.02 3.34 -6.38
CA GLU A 329 6.14 3.57 -7.27
C GLU A 329 5.77 4.37 -8.51
N VAL A 330 6.72 5.21 -8.91
CA VAL A 330 6.67 5.97 -10.16
C VAL A 330 8.01 5.84 -10.88
N MET A 331 7.98 5.39 -12.11
CA MET A 331 9.15 5.33 -12.97
C MET A 331 9.21 6.54 -13.89
N PHE A 332 10.31 7.26 -13.82
CA PHE A 332 10.61 8.42 -14.66
C PHE A 332 11.65 8.03 -15.71
N LYS A 333 11.44 8.46 -16.94
CA LYS A 333 12.48 8.48 -17.97
C LYS A 333 13.31 9.74 -17.78
N GLY A 334 14.61 9.56 -17.57
CA GLY A 334 15.57 10.61 -17.22
C GLY A 334 16.07 10.53 -15.78
N SER A 335 17.07 11.34 -15.45
CA SER A 335 17.60 11.51 -14.11
C SER A 335 16.89 12.68 -13.42
N ILE A 336 16.24 12.41 -12.29
CA ILE A 336 15.56 13.46 -11.49
C ILE A 336 16.59 14.44 -10.91
N GLU A 337 17.76 13.93 -10.48
CA GLU A 337 18.82 14.78 -9.92
C GLU A 337 19.36 15.81 -10.91
N ASN A 338 19.46 15.39 -12.19
CA ASN A 338 20.01 16.21 -13.27
C ASN A 338 18.92 16.82 -14.16
N ALA A 339 17.65 16.81 -13.70
CA ALA A 339 16.54 17.31 -14.45
C ALA A 339 16.61 18.83 -14.68
N SER A 340 16.44 19.26 -15.94
CA SER A 340 16.42 20.65 -16.37
C SER A 340 15.53 20.81 -17.61
N ASP A 341 15.35 22.02 -18.10
CA ASP A 341 14.61 22.27 -19.35
C ASP A 341 15.30 21.62 -20.56
N GLU A 342 16.63 21.42 -20.50
CA GLU A 342 17.41 20.76 -21.56
C GLU A 342 17.40 19.23 -21.40
N THR A 343 17.17 18.74 -20.18
CA THR A 343 17.10 17.31 -19.84
C THR A 343 15.80 17.02 -19.10
N PRO A 344 14.65 17.08 -19.80
CA PRO A 344 13.34 16.89 -19.16
C PRO A 344 13.18 15.45 -18.69
N VAL A 345 12.40 15.30 -17.61
CA VAL A 345 11.95 13.99 -17.13
C VAL A 345 10.45 13.83 -17.39
N SER A 346 10.02 12.60 -17.61
CA SER A 346 8.61 12.27 -17.80
C SER A 346 8.25 11.01 -17.04
N ILE A 347 7.03 10.95 -16.52
CA ILE A 347 6.47 9.72 -15.95
C ILE A 347 6.21 8.74 -17.11
N VAL A 348 6.73 7.52 -17.01
CA VAL A 348 6.54 6.48 -18.04
C VAL A 348 5.78 5.27 -17.52
N ALA A 349 5.80 5.02 -16.22
CA ALA A 349 4.98 4.01 -15.57
C ALA A 349 4.76 4.37 -14.10
N SER A 350 3.70 3.86 -13.50
CA SER A 350 3.43 4.01 -12.07
C SER A 350 2.58 2.86 -11.54
N GLU A 351 2.75 2.53 -10.27
CA GLU A 351 1.88 1.63 -9.54
C GLU A 351 1.54 2.28 -8.18
N CYS A 352 0.32 2.80 -8.07
CA CYS A 352 -0.16 3.57 -6.92
C CYS A 352 -1.50 3.03 -6.40
N ASP A 353 -1.73 1.73 -6.50
CA ASP A 353 -2.94 1.09 -5.98
C ASP A 353 -2.77 0.74 -4.50
N LYS A 354 -3.41 1.51 -3.61
CA LYS A 354 -3.38 1.26 -2.16
C LYS A 354 -3.97 -0.09 -1.74
N ASP A 355 -4.74 -0.74 -2.61
CA ASP A 355 -5.38 -2.03 -2.37
C ASP A 355 -4.62 -3.19 -3.03
N ASN A 356 -3.43 -2.93 -3.61
CA ASN A 356 -2.59 -3.95 -4.22
C ASN A 356 -1.93 -4.83 -3.15
N GLU A 357 -2.40 -6.09 -3.03
CA GLU A 357 -1.87 -7.08 -2.08
C GLU A 357 -0.39 -7.43 -2.35
N GLY A 358 0.05 -7.36 -3.61
CA GLY A 358 1.45 -7.60 -3.99
C GLY A 358 2.42 -6.58 -3.40
N GLN A 359 1.98 -5.32 -3.28
CA GLN A 359 2.74 -4.19 -2.73
C GLN A 359 2.53 -3.97 -1.23
N THR A 360 1.65 -4.76 -0.62
CA THR A 360 1.26 -4.58 0.78
C THR A 360 2.05 -5.52 1.69
N VAL A 361 2.57 -4.97 2.78
CA VAL A 361 3.12 -5.68 3.93
C VAL A 361 2.34 -5.33 5.19
N LYS A 362 2.32 -6.25 6.15
CA LYS A 362 1.69 -6.06 7.45
C LYS A 362 2.75 -5.67 8.48
N LEU A 363 2.69 -4.46 9.00
CA LEU A 363 3.48 -4.06 10.16
C LEU A 363 2.81 -4.57 11.44
N ALA A 364 3.53 -5.37 12.22
CA ALA A 364 3.01 -6.00 13.43
C ALA A 364 3.95 -5.75 14.63
N PRO A 365 3.40 -5.49 15.83
CA PRO A 365 4.20 -5.42 17.05
C PRO A 365 4.60 -6.82 17.52
N SER A 366 5.66 -6.88 18.33
CA SER A 366 5.93 -8.08 19.14
C SER A 366 4.86 -8.25 20.21
N THR A 367 4.49 -9.49 20.51
CA THR A 367 3.52 -9.81 21.56
C THR A 367 4.01 -10.93 22.46
N ILE A 368 3.56 -10.92 23.71
CA ILE A 368 3.74 -12.04 24.65
C ILE A 368 2.40 -12.45 25.24
N GLY A 369 2.23 -13.76 25.45
CA GLY A 369 1.12 -14.35 26.19
C GLY A 369 1.68 -15.36 27.20
N THR A 370 1.14 -15.40 28.42
CA THR A 370 1.81 -16.07 29.52
C THR A 370 0.88 -17.01 30.29
N THR A 371 1.45 -17.99 31.00
CA THR A 371 0.73 -18.91 31.87
C THR A 371 1.58 -19.25 33.10
N ALA A 372 1.15 -18.75 34.24
CA ALA A 372 1.82 -18.95 35.52
C ALA A 372 1.29 -20.18 36.27
N THR A 373 2.17 -21.02 36.79
CA THR A 373 1.82 -22.23 37.52
C THR A 373 2.71 -22.45 38.73
N ASP A 374 2.25 -23.25 39.71
CA ASP A 374 3.14 -23.83 40.74
C ASP A 374 4.17 -24.75 40.07
N LYS A 375 5.45 -24.48 40.32
CA LYS A 375 6.52 -25.28 39.76
C LYS A 375 6.49 -26.77 40.22
N SER A 376 5.89 -27.04 41.37
CA SER A 376 5.94 -28.39 41.98
C SER A 376 5.07 -29.40 41.24
N ASP A 377 3.93 -29.00 40.68
CA ASP A 377 2.96 -29.90 40.04
C ASP A 377 2.29 -29.33 38.78
N GLY A 378 2.52 -28.05 38.49
CA GLY A 378 2.08 -27.42 37.25
C GLY A 378 0.63 -26.93 37.26
N ASP A 379 0.00 -26.84 38.45
CA ASP A 379 -1.34 -26.28 38.56
C ASP A 379 -1.32 -24.79 39.02
N HIS A 380 -2.51 -24.20 39.27
CA HIS A 380 -2.65 -22.82 39.71
C HIS A 380 -2.84 -22.66 41.23
N GLU A 381 -2.54 -23.69 42.01
CA GLU A 381 -2.61 -23.71 43.48
C GLU A 381 -1.21 -23.85 44.09
N LEU A 382 -0.69 -22.76 44.67
CA LEU A 382 0.64 -22.73 45.29
C LEU A 382 0.54 -23.07 46.78
N MET A 383 1.27 -24.09 47.21
CA MET A 383 1.36 -24.43 48.63
C MET A 383 2.04 -23.32 49.45
N ALA A 384 1.37 -22.87 50.54
CA ALA A 384 1.93 -21.92 51.49
C ALA A 384 3.15 -22.52 52.18
N GLY A 385 4.34 -22.36 51.60
CA GLY A 385 5.61 -22.90 52.04
C GLY A 385 6.72 -21.83 52.05
N LYS A 386 7.90 -22.24 52.55
CA LYS A 386 9.06 -21.31 52.60
C LYS A 386 9.82 -21.21 51.27
N ASP A 387 9.72 -22.21 50.48
CA ASP A 387 10.49 -22.36 49.23
C ASP A 387 9.56 -22.41 48.00
N ALA A 388 8.55 -21.51 48.00
CA ALA A 388 7.58 -21.41 46.93
C ALA A 388 8.23 -20.91 45.64
N VAL A 389 7.88 -21.54 44.52
CA VAL A 389 8.38 -21.15 43.19
C VAL A 389 7.21 -21.17 42.19
N ILE A 390 7.01 -20.06 41.51
CA ILE A 390 6.09 -19.96 40.37
C ILE A 390 6.91 -20.07 39.10
N THR A 391 6.49 -20.96 38.18
CA THR A 391 7.01 -21.00 36.82
C THR A 391 6.03 -20.31 35.89
N ASP A 392 6.52 -19.39 35.09
CA ASP A 392 5.74 -18.77 34.06
C ASP A 392 6.23 -19.20 32.67
N GLU A 393 5.33 -19.73 31.87
CA GLU A 393 5.55 -20.08 30.46
C GLU A 393 5.10 -18.93 29.58
N VAL A 394 6.07 -18.25 28.93
CA VAL A 394 5.85 -17.09 28.09
C VAL A 394 5.94 -17.49 26.62
N LYS A 395 4.83 -17.42 25.90
CA LYS A 395 4.77 -17.50 24.45
C LYS A 395 5.06 -16.12 23.86
N TYR A 396 5.91 -16.08 22.88
CA TYR A 396 6.20 -14.84 22.15
C TYR A 396 5.89 -15.00 20.65
N GLU A 397 5.47 -13.90 20.02
CA GLU A 397 5.26 -13.76 18.59
C GLU A 397 5.85 -12.43 18.11
N GLY A 398 6.38 -12.41 16.89
CA GLY A 398 6.98 -11.21 16.29
C GLY A 398 8.28 -10.79 16.97
N LEU A 399 9.17 -11.72 17.33
CA LEU A 399 10.53 -11.39 17.75
C LEU A 399 11.52 -11.58 16.60
N ILE A 400 12.52 -10.74 16.53
CA ILE A 400 13.56 -10.81 15.50
C ILE A 400 14.56 -11.94 15.86
N PRO A 401 14.69 -13.00 15.04
CA PRO A 401 15.63 -14.07 15.31
C PRO A 401 17.08 -13.58 15.41
N GLY A 402 17.83 -14.13 16.37
CA GLY A 402 19.23 -13.76 16.60
C GLY A 402 19.45 -12.47 17.39
N LYS A 403 18.42 -11.71 17.74
CA LYS A 403 18.51 -10.56 18.67
C LYS A 403 18.34 -11.03 20.12
N GLU A 404 19.11 -10.44 21.05
CA GLU A 404 18.97 -10.72 22.50
C GLU A 404 17.81 -9.91 23.08
N TYR A 405 16.93 -10.58 23.81
CA TYR A 405 15.83 -10.01 24.59
C TYR A 405 16.00 -10.32 26.06
N THR A 406 15.45 -9.43 26.91
CA THR A 406 15.39 -9.63 28.37
C THR A 406 13.93 -9.64 28.79
N LEU A 407 13.49 -10.76 29.35
CA LEU A 407 12.17 -10.91 29.97
C LEU A 407 12.28 -10.60 31.46
N HIS A 408 11.50 -9.64 31.92
CA HIS A 408 11.37 -9.27 33.32
C HIS A 408 10.02 -9.75 33.84
N ALA A 409 10.00 -10.56 34.90
CA ALA A 409 8.79 -11.00 35.57
C ALA A 409 8.69 -10.40 36.97
N THR A 410 7.52 -9.92 37.36
CA THR A 410 7.21 -9.35 38.66
C THR A 410 5.96 -9.99 39.23
N LEU A 411 6.06 -10.55 40.44
CA LEU A 411 4.92 -11.11 41.13
C LEU A 411 4.10 -10.02 41.84
N MET A 412 2.80 -9.95 41.52
CA MET A 412 1.85 -8.99 42.07
C MET A 412 0.92 -9.65 43.07
N ASP A 413 0.51 -8.97 44.11
CA ASP A 413 -0.60 -9.37 44.95
C ASP A 413 -1.92 -8.79 44.41
N LYS A 414 -2.81 -9.64 43.87
CA LYS A 414 -4.09 -9.22 43.27
C LYS A 414 -4.94 -8.38 44.21
N LYS A 415 -4.87 -8.64 45.52
CA LYS A 415 -5.69 -7.96 46.53
C LYS A 415 -5.28 -6.51 46.72
N THR A 416 -3.98 -6.21 46.67
CA THR A 416 -3.43 -4.86 46.86
C THR A 416 -3.21 -4.14 45.54
N GLY A 417 -3.01 -4.86 44.44
CA GLY A 417 -2.60 -4.34 43.14
C GLY A 417 -1.13 -3.90 43.11
N GLU A 418 -0.34 -4.24 44.16
CA GLU A 418 1.05 -3.83 44.31
C GLU A 418 2.01 -5.01 44.11
N PRO A 419 3.27 -4.77 43.75
CA PRO A 419 4.28 -5.81 43.71
C PRO A 419 4.43 -6.53 45.05
N LEU A 420 4.38 -7.87 45.01
CA LEU A 420 4.54 -8.68 46.21
C LEU A 420 5.94 -8.46 46.81
N LYS A 421 5.97 -8.18 48.11
CA LYS A 421 7.22 -8.07 48.89
C LYS A 421 7.25 -9.11 49.97
N VAL A 422 8.33 -9.89 49.97
CA VAL A 422 8.64 -10.84 51.04
C VAL A 422 9.93 -10.40 51.74
N ALA A 423 9.87 -10.14 53.03
CA ALA A 423 10.97 -9.57 53.81
C ALA A 423 11.52 -8.27 53.15
N ASP A 424 10.64 -7.35 52.77
CA ASP A 424 10.92 -6.07 52.11
C ASP A 424 11.59 -6.15 50.70
N LYS A 425 11.70 -7.34 50.13
CA LYS A 425 12.21 -7.55 48.76
C LYS A 425 11.07 -7.91 47.81
N GLY A 426 11.04 -7.28 46.67
CA GLY A 426 10.15 -7.68 45.58
C GLY A 426 10.46 -9.11 45.08
N VAL A 427 9.43 -9.86 44.72
CA VAL A 427 9.59 -11.17 44.07
C VAL A 427 9.61 -10.91 42.59
N THR A 428 10.81 -10.94 41.98
CA THR A 428 11.06 -10.66 40.57
C THR A 428 12.02 -11.68 39.98
N ALA A 429 11.98 -11.84 38.68
CA ALA A 429 12.95 -12.65 37.94
C ALA A 429 13.31 -11.97 36.61
N GLU A 430 14.46 -12.35 36.08
CA GLU A 430 14.97 -11.88 34.79
C GLU A 430 15.50 -13.06 33.99
N LEU A 431 15.18 -13.12 32.70
CA LEU A 431 15.67 -14.13 31.76
C LEU A 431 16.15 -13.45 30.47
N LYS A 432 17.42 -13.62 30.13
CA LYS A 432 17.96 -13.25 28.83
C LYS A 432 17.89 -14.41 27.88
N PHE A 433 17.40 -14.18 26.66
CA PHE A 433 17.33 -15.22 25.63
C PHE A 433 17.46 -14.62 24.24
N THR A 434 17.83 -15.48 23.29
CA THR A 434 17.94 -15.13 21.87
C THR A 434 17.03 -16.08 21.10
N PRO A 435 15.91 -15.62 20.52
CA PRO A 435 15.01 -16.47 19.76
C PRO A 435 15.68 -16.97 18.48
N ASN A 436 15.38 -18.22 18.09
CA ASN A 436 15.81 -18.80 16.81
C ASN A 436 14.75 -18.64 15.71
N SER A 437 13.53 -18.22 16.07
CA SER A 437 12.39 -18.00 15.20
C SER A 437 11.56 -16.85 15.75
N GLU A 438 10.73 -16.23 14.91
CA GLU A 438 9.86 -15.12 15.27
C GLU A 438 8.84 -15.46 16.35
N SER A 439 8.48 -16.73 16.48
CA SER A 439 7.57 -17.22 17.51
C SER A 439 8.18 -18.40 18.26
N GLY A 440 7.81 -18.53 19.54
CA GLY A 440 8.28 -19.61 20.39
C GLY A 440 7.80 -19.48 21.82
N THR A 441 8.46 -20.22 22.71
CA THR A 441 8.13 -20.24 24.14
C THR A 441 9.41 -20.23 24.97
N VAL A 442 9.43 -19.46 26.04
CA VAL A 442 10.46 -19.48 27.08
C VAL A 442 9.81 -19.65 28.44
N SER A 443 10.53 -20.18 29.42
CA SER A 443 10.02 -20.34 30.78
C SER A 443 10.91 -19.55 31.75
N ILE A 444 10.30 -18.81 32.66
CA ILE A 444 10.96 -18.06 33.70
C ILE A 444 10.47 -18.55 35.07
N ASN A 445 11.39 -18.65 36.06
CA ASN A 445 11.03 -19.03 37.42
C ASN A 445 11.16 -17.82 38.35
N LEU A 446 10.05 -17.44 38.98
CA LEU A 446 10.08 -16.53 40.12
C LEU A 446 10.45 -17.32 41.35
N GLY A 447 11.76 -17.28 41.66
CA GLY A 447 12.44 -18.25 42.54
C GLY A 447 12.23 -17.97 44.00
N GLU A 448 12.38 -19.04 44.74
CA GLU A 448 12.23 -19.34 46.16
C GLU A 448 11.86 -18.18 47.07
N PHE A 449 10.57 -18.05 47.37
CA PHE A 449 10.09 -17.06 48.32
C PHE A 449 9.24 -17.69 49.42
N ASP A 450 9.16 -17.03 50.60
CA ASP A 450 8.38 -17.50 51.72
C ASP A 450 6.89 -17.11 51.58
N ALA A 451 6.06 -18.07 51.17
CA ALA A 451 4.62 -17.92 50.99
C ALA A 451 3.80 -18.30 52.25
N THR A 452 4.42 -18.59 53.41
CA THR A 452 3.73 -19.09 54.60
C THR A 452 2.68 -18.12 55.16
N SER A 453 2.82 -16.83 54.90
CA SER A 453 1.88 -15.80 55.36
C SER A 453 0.86 -15.38 54.28
N LEU A 454 0.85 -16.02 53.11
CA LEU A 454 0.06 -15.62 51.94
C LEU A 454 -1.16 -16.48 51.71
N ASP A 455 -1.53 -17.35 52.70
CA ASP A 455 -2.71 -18.22 52.56
C ASP A 455 -3.98 -17.42 52.14
N GLY A 456 -4.65 -17.89 51.07
CA GLY A 456 -5.81 -17.22 50.51
C GLY A 456 -5.51 -15.99 49.61
N HIS A 457 -4.24 -15.66 49.39
CA HIS A 457 -3.87 -14.63 48.41
C HIS A 457 -3.87 -15.22 46.98
N THR A 458 -4.28 -14.43 46.01
CA THR A 458 -4.05 -14.69 44.60
C THR A 458 -2.91 -13.83 44.12
N LEU A 459 -1.88 -14.47 43.59
CA LEU A 459 -0.70 -13.83 43.05
C LEU A 459 -0.77 -13.82 41.52
N VAL A 460 -0.37 -12.73 40.88
CA VAL A 460 -0.42 -12.58 39.43
C VAL A 460 0.98 -12.23 38.93
N VAL A 461 1.44 -12.90 37.90
CA VAL A 461 2.73 -12.59 37.29
C VAL A 461 2.53 -11.52 36.23
N PHE A 462 3.31 -10.44 36.30
CA PHE A 462 3.40 -9.40 35.26
C PHE A 462 4.71 -9.53 34.52
N GLU A 463 4.66 -9.52 33.19
CA GLU A 463 5.82 -9.64 32.32
C GLU A 463 6.02 -8.38 31.49
N GLU A 464 7.30 -8.07 31.32
CA GLU A 464 7.80 -7.04 30.42
C GLU A 464 8.98 -7.59 29.62
N LEU A 465 8.86 -7.58 28.31
CA LEU A 465 9.93 -7.98 27.40
C LEU A 465 10.64 -6.74 26.87
N THR A 466 11.95 -6.68 27.10
CA THR A 466 12.78 -5.55 26.64
C THR A 466 13.89 -6.06 25.70
N LYS A 467 14.40 -5.15 24.89
CA LYS A 467 15.65 -5.33 24.16
C LYS A 467 16.50 -4.07 24.23
N GLN A 468 17.80 -4.23 24.01
CA GLN A 468 18.69 -3.09 23.87
C GLN A 468 18.55 -2.47 22.47
N SER A 469 18.34 -1.17 22.42
CA SER A 469 18.33 -0.37 21.19
C SER A 469 19.26 0.83 21.38
N ASP A 470 19.93 1.21 20.29
CA ASP A 470 20.73 2.43 20.25
C ASP A 470 19.80 3.59 19.84
N ILE A 471 19.58 4.51 20.77
CA ILE A 471 18.78 5.72 20.55
C ILE A 471 19.71 6.91 20.75
N ASP A 472 19.92 7.69 19.69
CA ASP A 472 20.80 8.87 19.69
C ASP A 472 22.24 8.57 20.19
N GLY A 473 22.79 7.41 19.82
CA GLY A 473 24.13 6.97 20.23
C GLY A 473 24.21 6.52 21.68
N LYS A 474 23.08 6.24 22.34
CA LYS A 474 23.00 5.72 23.69
C LYS A 474 22.21 4.40 23.70
N THR A 475 22.87 3.32 24.13
CA THR A 475 22.20 2.05 24.34
C THR A 475 21.18 2.17 25.49
N THR A 476 19.94 1.85 25.23
CA THR A 476 18.81 1.96 26.16
C THR A 476 17.97 0.68 26.05
N ASP A 477 17.45 0.19 27.18
CA ASP A 477 16.45 -0.88 27.18
C ASP A 477 15.11 -0.29 26.73
N VAL A 478 14.52 -0.92 25.72
CA VAL A 478 13.23 -0.53 25.15
C VAL A 478 12.24 -1.67 25.32
N THR A 479 11.10 -1.39 25.94
CA THR A 479 9.99 -2.36 26.05
C THR A 479 9.43 -2.66 24.67
N VAL A 480 9.38 -3.94 24.29
CA VAL A 480 8.85 -4.39 23.00
C VAL A 480 7.50 -5.08 23.12
N ALA A 481 7.22 -5.69 24.25
CA ALA A 481 5.93 -6.28 24.60
C ALA A 481 5.75 -6.32 26.11
N GLU A 482 4.51 -6.33 26.59
CA GLU A 482 4.19 -6.52 28.00
C GLU A 482 2.88 -7.30 28.17
N HIS A 483 2.76 -8.01 29.29
CA HIS A 483 1.53 -8.59 29.76
C HIS A 483 1.33 -8.26 31.24
N LYS A 484 0.45 -7.29 31.54
CA LYS A 484 0.28 -6.69 32.87
C LYS A 484 -1.21 -6.58 33.24
N ASP A 485 -1.99 -7.64 33.00
CA ASP A 485 -3.39 -7.68 33.42
C ASP A 485 -3.53 -8.37 34.79
N ILE A 486 -3.83 -7.60 35.84
CA ILE A 486 -4.04 -8.09 37.20
C ILE A 486 -5.24 -9.07 37.30
N ASN A 487 -6.11 -9.13 36.32
CA ASN A 487 -7.28 -9.98 36.30
C ASN A 487 -7.14 -11.21 35.40
N ASP A 488 -6.01 -11.38 34.76
CA ASP A 488 -5.75 -12.56 33.93
C ASP A 488 -5.69 -13.82 34.79
N GLU A 489 -6.58 -14.76 34.55
CA GLU A 489 -6.66 -16.05 35.27
C GLU A 489 -5.50 -16.96 34.87
N GLY A 490 -4.99 -16.89 33.65
CA GLY A 490 -3.85 -17.65 33.15
C GLY A 490 -2.54 -17.27 33.85
N GLN A 491 -2.41 -16.02 34.30
CA GLN A 491 -1.27 -15.50 35.07
C GLN A 491 -1.44 -15.59 36.58
N SER A 492 -2.56 -16.12 37.04
CA SER A 492 -2.93 -16.13 38.46
C SER A 492 -2.65 -17.45 39.12
N VAL A 493 -1.99 -17.43 40.29
CA VAL A 493 -1.77 -18.57 41.17
C VAL A 493 -2.31 -18.27 42.56
N THR A 494 -3.14 -19.16 43.11
CA THR A 494 -3.74 -18.98 44.42
C THR A 494 -2.92 -19.73 45.49
N VAL A 495 -2.53 -19.01 46.55
CA VAL A 495 -1.80 -19.58 47.67
C VAL A 495 -2.77 -20.30 48.61
N THR A 496 -2.50 -21.56 48.94
CA THR A 496 -3.32 -22.37 49.84
C THR A 496 -2.46 -23.06 50.90
N SER A 497 -2.93 -23.09 52.14
CA SER A 497 -2.29 -23.80 53.25
C SER A 497 -2.75 -25.25 53.39
N THR A 498 -3.80 -25.62 52.63
CA THR A 498 -4.33 -27.01 52.60
C THR A 498 -4.17 -27.59 51.21
N PRO A 499 -3.54 -28.78 51.07
CA PRO A 499 -3.42 -29.42 49.77
C PRO A 499 -4.83 -29.66 49.20
N ALA A 500 -5.10 -29.20 47.98
CA ALA A 500 -6.27 -29.63 47.23
C ALA A 500 -6.17 -31.14 47.05
N GLY A 501 -6.88 -31.91 47.90
CA GLY A 501 -6.96 -33.35 47.67
C GLY A 501 -6.71 -34.31 48.80
N SER A 502 -7.18 -34.07 50.03
CA SER A 502 -7.41 -35.16 50.98
C SER A 502 -8.89 -35.51 51.14
N THR A 503 -9.60 -35.63 50.06
CA THR A 503 -10.91 -36.31 50.04
C THR A 503 -10.75 -37.62 49.28
N TYR A 504 -10.59 -38.69 50.06
CA TYR A 504 -10.70 -40.06 49.56
C TYR A 504 -12.06 -40.23 48.83
N GLY A 505 -11.96 -40.55 47.56
CA GLY A 505 -12.99 -41.22 46.80
C GLY A 505 -14.19 -40.41 46.32
N LYS A 506 -14.03 -39.69 45.21
CA LYS A 506 -15.08 -39.65 44.20
C LYS A 506 -14.45 -39.80 42.81
N THR A 507 -14.60 -41.01 42.26
CA THR A 507 -14.45 -41.26 40.84
C THR A 507 -15.57 -40.51 40.10
N GLY A 508 -15.29 -39.26 39.77
CA GLY A 508 -16.13 -38.45 38.91
C GLY A 508 -15.19 -37.47 38.20
N VAL A 509 -15.04 -37.68 36.91
CA VAL A 509 -14.30 -36.72 36.06
C VAL A 509 -15.02 -35.41 36.18
N ASP A 510 -14.42 -34.42 36.80
CA ASP A 510 -14.96 -33.07 36.85
C ASP A 510 -14.92 -32.45 35.44
N MET A 511 -16.08 -32.36 34.83
CA MET A 511 -16.23 -31.85 33.46
C MET A 511 -15.94 -30.34 33.33
N THR A 512 -15.66 -29.66 34.44
CA THR A 512 -15.42 -28.20 34.47
C THR A 512 -14.06 -27.84 33.88
N ASN A 513 -13.03 -28.63 34.16
CA ASN A 513 -11.70 -28.42 33.63
C ASN A 513 -11.57 -28.75 32.13
N ILE A 514 -12.44 -29.63 31.62
CA ILE A 514 -12.52 -29.91 30.16
C ILE A 514 -13.20 -28.72 29.43
N ALA A 515 -14.14 -28.01 30.08
CA ALA A 515 -14.81 -26.87 29.49
C ALA A 515 -13.84 -25.65 29.33
N ILE A 516 -12.90 -25.47 30.28
CA ILE A 516 -11.90 -24.38 30.22
C ILE A 516 -10.86 -24.68 29.13
N ALA A 517 -10.36 -25.92 29.04
CA ALA A 517 -9.45 -26.32 27.96
C ALA A 517 -10.10 -26.25 26.56
N ILE A 518 -11.40 -26.53 26.46
CA ILE A 518 -12.18 -26.38 25.22
C ILE A 518 -12.42 -24.89 24.91
N GLY A 519 -12.58 -24.04 25.91
CA GLY A 519 -12.73 -22.59 25.75
C GLY A 519 -11.48 -21.94 25.15
N ILE A 520 -10.31 -22.30 25.64
CA ILE A 520 -9.01 -21.80 25.14
C ILE A 520 -8.73 -22.33 23.72
N LEU A 521 -9.07 -23.60 23.43
CA LEU A 521 -8.98 -24.17 22.08
C LEU A 521 -9.96 -23.54 21.08
N LEU A 522 -11.14 -23.07 21.53
CA LEU A 522 -12.13 -22.41 20.68
C LEU A 522 -11.77 -20.95 20.39
N ILE A 523 -11.05 -20.26 21.26
CA ILE A 523 -10.53 -18.92 21.01
C ILE A 523 -9.37 -18.98 20.01
N ALA A 524 -8.46 -19.94 20.17
CA ALA A 524 -7.38 -20.16 19.21
C ALA A 524 -7.88 -20.66 17.84
N ALA A 525 -8.95 -21.46 17.79
CA ALA A 525 -9.60 -21.90 16.56
C ALA A 525 -10.50 -20.80 15.95
N GLY A 526 -11.05 -19.89 16.73
CA GLY A 526 -11.87 -18.78 16.28
C GLY A 526 -11.09 -17.74 15.49
N CYS A 527 -9.83 -17.50 15.86
CA CYS A 527 -8.94 -16.61 15.10
C CYS A 527 -8.46 -17.25 13.79
N ALA A 528 -8.27 -18.60 13.76
CA ALA A 528 -7.86 -19.31 12.55
C ALA A 528 -9.02 -19.52 11.53
N THR A 529 -10.27 -19.58 11.98
CA THR A 529 -11.43 -19.80 11.09
C THR A 529 -12.01 -18.54 10.48
N ALA A 530 -11.77 -17.36 11.05
CA ALA A 530 -12.13 -16.09 10.41
C ALA A 530 -11.29 -15.82 9.17
N TYR A 531 -10.09 -16.38 9.08
CA TYR A 531 -9.19 -16.26 7.91
C TYR A 531 -9.42 -17.34 6.84
N GLY A 532 -10.04 -18.49 7.19
CA GLY A 532 -10.18 -19.66 6.30
C GLY A 532 -11.49 -19.74 5.49
N ILE A 533 -12.49 -18.90 5.73
CA ILE A 533 -13.82 -19.05 5.12
C ILE A 533 -14.03 -18.17 3.87
N LYS A 534 -13.12 -17.25 3.55
CA LYS A 534 -13.26 -16.38 2.38
C LYS A 534 -12.63 -16.92 1.08
N SER A 535 -11.93 -18.09 1.10
CA SER A 535 -11.26 -18.64 -0.07
C SER A 535 -11.87 -19.90 -0.69
N ARG A 536 -13.13 -20.28 -0.35
CA ARG A 536 -13.82 -21.42 -0.97
C ARG A 536 -15.24 -21.11 -1.39
N LYS A 537 -15.38 -20.24 -2.38
CA LYS A 537 -16.62 -20.14 -3.18
C LYS A 537 -16.30 -19.64 -4.60
N THR A 538 -15.70 -20.48 -5.41
CA THR A 538 -15.90 -20.53 -6.86
C THR A 538 -15.22 -21.79 -7.36
N THR A 539 -15.96 -22.83 -7.56
CA THR A 539 -15.93 -23.81 -8.65
C THR A 539 -16.82 -24.98 -8.26
N LYS A 540 -18.07 -24.89 -8.67
CA LYS A 540 -18.92 -26.05 -8.91
C LYS A 540 -19.81 -25.67 -10.09
N GLY A 541 -19.44 -26.13 -11.24
CA GLY A 541 -20.17 -26.13 -12.49
C GLY A 541 -19.84 -27.41 -13.22
N ASP A 542 -20.76 -28.33 -13.15
CA ASP A 542 -21.19 -29.33 -14.10
C ASP A 542 -20.12 -30.20 -14.81
N ALA A 543 -20.14 -31.48 -14.42
CA ALA A 543 -19.82 -32.57 -15.33
C ALA A 543 -20.95 -33.57 -15.23
N ASP A 544 -21.74 -33.61 -16.28
CA ASP A 544 -22.77 -34.59 -16.53
C ASP A 544 -22.19 -35.76 -17.38
N GLU A 545 -22.70 -36.93 -17.08
CA GLU A 545 -22.55 -38.26 -17.59
C GLU A 545 -22.20 -38.43 -19.10
N SER A 546 -21.33 -39.36 -19.37
CA SER A 546 -21.71 -40.52 -20.23
C SER A 546 -20.67 -41.64 -20.14
N ALA A 547 -21.13 -42.78 -19.65
CA ALA A 547 -20.49 -44.09 -19.80
C ALA A 547 -20.64 -44.58 -21.24
N GLU A 548 -19.64 -45.37 -21.68
CA GLU A 548 -19.71 -46.63 -22.43
C GLU A 548 -18.33 -46.96 -23.00
N ASP A 549 -17.71 -47.96 -22.43
CA ASP A 549 -17.49 -49.32 -22.91
C ASP A 549 -16.98 -49.44 -24.37
N ASN A 550 -15.76 -49.91 -24.54
CA ASN A 550 -15.39 -51.13 -25.26
C ASN A 550 -13.88 -51.29 -25.48
N THR A 551 -13.39 -52.39 -24.97
CA THR A 551 -12.37 -53.36 -25.37
C THR A 551 -11.76 -53.25 -26.77
N GLU A 552 -10.44 -53.68 -26.80
CA GLU A 552 -9.66 -54.34 -27.86
C GLU A 552 -9.07 -53.50 -29.02
N ALA A 553 -7.80 -53.34 -29.02
CA ALA A 553 -6.73 -53.99 -29.76
C ALA A 553 -5.38 -53.31 -29.54
#